data_9923535da7af8ac6891a25b7a2298e0e
#
_entry.id   9923535da7af8ac6891a25b7a2298e0e
#
_cell.length_a   1.000
_cell.length_b   1.000
_cell.length_c   1.000
_cell.angle_alpha   90.00
_cell.angle_beta   90.00
_cell.angle_gamma   90.00
#
_symmetry.space_group_name_H-M   'P 1'
#
loop_
_entity.id
_entity.type
_entity.pdbx_description
1 polymer ?
#
loop_
_entity_poly.entity_id
_entity_poly.type
_entity_poly.pdbx_seq_one_letter_code
_entity_poly.pdbx_strand_id
1 'polypeptide(L)'
;MTSAYLVSQHLLPTSNSSYLEESCVSRWINGYITFWHPAAITHFEKPPVIENSELQTSIDGVYCLTEERLDSTQKDFRSFLANEDIEISQQNLLRLLEVSPEGFSECEPNLIDHFRSLGFSYLILNGLFEAMNHENLISHESFWEECQLAAKDWGAKNHESSLEHLKSAASLLQSAREVLHSSNVYLLNLVELETESTDFRADQYACPTNLLASTRELKKLRPEILEQISTLAKSESIEIAGAISDDIASPLMPLSSRLFNLQSGCGQFNDLVGINPKVFLQKNPTIASDMPRLLHLANIQKAILLPFKTNTVPAFRGPVVSWSSHVGRQVEAFCREPIAGNLYHSMFHLAYHLGKCIQQDSSPTIAFYSKSNQQNKVFELFQKSSTLAPIFG
;
A
#
# COMPACT_ATOMS: atom_id res chain seq x y z
N MET A 1 4.48 18.30 29.02
CA MET A 1 4.33 17.55 27.77
C MET A 1 4.04 18.54 26.67
N THR A 2 4.52 18.31 25.48
CA THR A 2 4.44 19.24 24.34
C THR A 2 3.59 18.64 23.21
N SER A 3 3.06 19.48 22.32
CA SER A 3 2.34 18.98 21.13
C SER A 3 3.30 18.76 19.97
N ALA A 4 3.00 17.77 19.11
CA ALA A 4 3.76 17.48 17.90
C ALA A 4 3.02 18.03 16.68
N TYR A 5 3.72 18.78 15.84
CA TYR A 5 3.16 19.43 14.66
C TYR A 5 3.96 19.07 13.40
N LEU A 6 3.29 18.49 12.40
CA LEU A 6 3.84 18.42 11.06
C LEU A 6 3.42 19.65 10.28
N VAL A 7 4.37 20.47 9.92
CA VAL A 7 4.15 21.70 9.17
C VAL A 7 4.45 21.48 7.70
N SER A 8 3.44 21.67 6.87
CA SER A 8 3.55 21.53 5.42
C SER A 8 2.79 22.65 4.73
N GLN A 9 3.28 23.12 3.58
CA GLN A 9 2.50 24.02 2.72
C GLN A 9 1.28 23.30 2.11
N HIS A 10 1.28 21.98 2.17
CA HIS A 10 0.23 21.14 1.62
C HIS A 10 -0.54 20.48 2.77
N LEU A 11 -1.79 20.88 2.95
CA LEU A 11 -2.74 20.06 3.69
C LEU A 11 -2.84 18.68 3.03
N LEU A 12 -3.28 17.67 3.79
CA LEU A 12 -3.58 16.33 3.25
C LEU A 12 -4.17 16.45 1.86
N PRO A 13 -3.61 15.80 0.86
CA PRO A 13 -3.91 16.10 -0.51
C PRO A 13 -5.36 15.84 -0.82
N THR A 14 -6.00 16.91 -1.18
CA THR A 14 -7.16 16.87 -2.06
C THR A 14 -6.69 16.40 -3.45
N SER A 15 -7.62 15.99 -4.31
CA SER A 15 -7.40 15.48 -5.67
C SER A 15 -6.45 16.32 -6.58
N ASN A 16 -6.01 17.48 -6.11
CA ASN A 16 -5.15 18.42 -6.84
C ASN A 16 -3.65 18.30 -6.54
N SER A 17 -3.23 17.40 -5.64
CA SER A 17 -1.82 17.26 -5.25
C SER A 17 -0.96 16.39 -6.19
N SER A 18 -1.49 16.03 -7.35
CA SER A 18 -0.79 15.25 -8.39
C SER A 18 0.49 15.90 -8.97
N TYR A 19 0.85 17.08 -8.50
CA TYR A 19 2.01 17.84 -8.97
C TYR A 19 3.18 17.88 -7.98
N LEU A 20 3.05 17.26 -6.79
CA LEU A 20 4.14 17.23 -5.83
C LEU A 20 5.24 16.26 -6.28
N GLU A 21 6.48 16.67 -6.14
CA GLU A 21 7.61 15.76 -6.35
C GLU A 21 7.61 14.65 -5.31
N GLU A 22 7.99 13.44 -5.71
CA GLU A 22 8.02 12.26 -4.83
C GLU A 22 8.92 12.48 -3.59
N SER A 23 10.00 13.24 -3.74
CA SER A 23 10.89 13.64 -2.65
C SER A 23 10.16 14.46 -1.56
N CYS A 24 9.31 15.40 -1.96
CA CYS A 24 8.49 16.19 -1.03
C CYS A 24 7.49 15.31 -0.30
N VAL A 25 6.85 14.40 -1.02
CA VAL A 25 5.89 13.46 -0.46
C VAL A 25 6.56 12.50 0.51
N SER A 26 7.73 11.98 0.15
CA SER A 26 8.52 11.09 1.02
C SER A 26 8.89 11.78 2.33
N ARG A 27 9.38 13.03 2.28
CA ARG A 27 9.68 13.84 3.47
C ARG A 27 8.44 14.06 4.33
N TRP A 28 7.29 14.36 3.70
CA TRP A 28 6.04 14.57 4.42
C TRP A 28 5.62 13.33 5.23
N ILE A 29 5.63 12.17 4.57
CA ILE A 29 5.24 10.90 5.20
C ILE A 29 6.25 10.50 6.27
N ASN A 30 7.54 10.58 5.98
CA ASN A 30 8.59 10.27 6.93
C ASN A 30 8.54 11.22 8.14
N GLY A 31 8.29 12.50 7.92
CA GLY A 31 8.10 13.48 8.97
C GLY A 31 6.94 13.12 9.89
N TYR A 32 5.80 12.73 9.31
CA TYR A 32 4.64 12.29 10.09
C TYR A 32 4.92 11.01 10.88
N ILE A 33 5.46 9.96 10.20
CA ILE A 33 5.74 8.66 10.81
C ILE A 33 6.83 8.76 11.89
N THR A 34 7.75 9.71 11.78
CA THR A 34 8.80 9.95 12.76
C THR A 34 8.24 10.22 14.16
N PHE A 35 7.14 10.95 14.28
CA PHE A 35 6.49 11.22 15.56
C PHE A 35 5.92 9.97 16.25
N TRP A 36 5.73 8.89 15.50
CA TRP A 36 5.23 7.60 16.00
C TRP A 36 6.35 6.69 16.51
N HIS A 37 7.56 7.20 16.65
CA HIS A 37 8.60 6.48 17.36
C HIS A 37 8.25 6.39 18.86
N PRO A 38 8.31 5.21 19.51
CA PRO A 38 7.88 5.07 20.91
C PRO A 38 8.56 6.04 21.87
N ALA A 39 9.86 6.30 21.69
CA ALA A 39 10.56 7.28 22.51
C ALA A 39 10.04 8.71 22.32
N ALA A 40 9.46 9.06 21.19
CA ALA A 40 8.88 10.36 20.93
C ALA A 40 7.46 10.47 21.50
N ILE A 41 6.65 9.41 21.40
CA ILE A 41 5.27 9.37 21.90
C ILE A 41 5.19 9.75 23.37
N THR A 42 6.14 9.32 24.21
CA THR A 42 6.17 9.65 25.65
C THR A 42 6.31 11.14 25.95
N HIS A 43 6.75 11.96 24.99
CA HIS A 43 6.93 13.40 25.13
C HIS A 43 5.72 14.24 24.71
N PHE A 44 4.73 13.62 24.04
CA PHE A 44 3.59 14.33 23.46
C PHE A 44 2.29 14.07 24.25
N GLU A 45 1.44 15.09 24.36
CA GLU A 45 0.15 15.01 25.04
C GLU A 45 -0.96 14.41 24.18
N LYS A 46 -0.86 14.56 22.87
CA LYS A 46 -1.86 14.16 21.89
C LYS A 46 -1.21 13.64 20.62
N PRO A 47 -1.96 12.92 19.76
CA PRO A 47 -1.46 12.51 18.46
C PRO A 47 -0.90 13.68 17.64
N PRO A 48 0.08 13.42 16.74
CA PRO A 48 0.65 14.45 15.89
C PRO A 48 -0.42 15.16 15.06
N VAL A 49 -0.37 16.48 15.02
CA VAL A 49 -1.28 17.32 14.26
C VAL A 49 -0.61 17.78 12.98
N ILE A 50 -1.37 17.79 11.87
CA ILE A 50 -0.92 18.32 10.59
C ILE A 50 -1.41 19.75 10.49
N GLU A 51 -0.48 20.68 10.29
CA GLU A 51 -0.78 22.10 10.22
C GLU A 51 -0.30 22.72 8.92
N ASN A 52 -1.03 23.73 8.44
CA ASN A 52 -0.65 24.51 7.29
C ASN A 52 0.44 25.54 7.67
N SER A 53 1.27 25.95 6.71
CA SER A 53 2.40 26.87 6.88
C SER A 53 2.07 28.27 7.43
N GLU A 54 0.79 28.62 7.58
CA GLU A 54 0.34 29.85 8.20
C GLU A 54 0.32 29.80 9.75
N LEU A 55 1.29 29.13 10.34
CA LEU A 55 1.39 28.94 11.78
C LEU A 55 1.31 30.27 12.56
N GLN A 56 0.31 30.32 13.43
CA GLN A 56 0.34 31.30 14.53
C GLN A 56 1.40 30.87 15.57
N THR A 57 2.48 31.57 15.61
CA THR A 57 3.76 31.30 16.28
C THR A 57 3.75 31.26 17.81
N SER A 58 2.64 30.97 18.46
CA SER A 58 2.48 31.06 19.90
C SER A 58 2.32 29.74 20.66
N ILE A 59 2.44 28.60 19.99
CA ILE A 59 2.15 27.31 20.61
C ILE A 59 3.46 26.62 21.00
N ASP A 60 3.61 26.24 22.27
CA ASP A 60 4.73 25.44 22.76
C ASP A 60 4.61 24.01 22.16
N GLY A 61 5.55 23.62 21.28
CA GLY A 61 5.50 22.37 20.56
C GLY A 61 6.80 21.98 19.88
N VAL A 62 6.80 20.76 19.31
CA VAL A 62 7.86 20.25 18.43
C VAL A 62 7.35 20.25 17.00
N TYR A 63 8.08 20.91 16.13
CA TYR A 63 7.69 21.11 14.74
C TYR A 63 8.58 20.32 13.79
N CYS A 64 7.95 19.46 12.99
CA CYS A 64 8.59 18.81 11.84
C CYS A 64 8.30 19.63 10.59
N LEU A 65 9.35 20.09 9.93
CA LEU A 65 9.29 20.92 8.74
C LEU A 65 9.54 20.03 7.51
N THR A 66 8.65 20.06 6.54
CA THR A 66 8.81 19.27 5.30
C THR A 66 9.56 20.01 4.20
N GLU A 67 9.77 21.34 4.34
CA GLU A 67 10.37 22.22 3.34
C GLU A 67 11.47 23.10 3.94
N GLU A 68 12.52 23.36 3.14
CA GLU A 68 13.67 24.19 3.57
C GLU A 68 13.35 25.70 3.72
N ARG A 69 12.18 26.13 3.27
CA ARG A 69 11.79 27.54 3.19
C ARG A 69 10.84 27.99 4.29
N LEU A 70 11.09 27.65 5.52
CA LEU A 70 10.50 28.43 6.60
C LEU A 70 11.45 29.59 6.92
N ASP A 71 10.95 30.79 6.68
CA ASP A 71 11.66 32.04 6.84
C ASP A 71 12.52 32.08 8.11
N SER A 72 13.72 32.62 7.98
CA SER A 72 14.72 32.76 9.03
C SER A 72 14.26 33.54 10.29
N THR A 73 13.03 34.03 10.32
CA THR A 73 12.40 34.72 11.43
C THR A 73 11.84 33.81 12.53
N GLN A 74 11.80 32.47 12.29
CA GLN A 74 11.23 31.51 13.26
C GLN A 74 12.31 30.72 14.01
N LYS A 75 13.42 31.36 14.37
CA LYS A 75 14.58 30.72 15.03
C LYS A 75 14.35 30.19 16.46
N ASP A 76 13.21 30.51 17.07
CA ASP A 76 12.94 30.16 18.46
C ASP A 76 12.10 28.89 18.66
N PHE A 77 11.81 28.16 17.57
CA PHE A 77 11.01 26.93 17.66
C PHE A 77 11.88 25.69 17.81
N ARG A 78 11.41 24.75 18.63
CA ARG A 78 11.90 23.37 18.65
C ARG A 78 11.48 22.68 17.34
N SER A 79 12.31 22.78 16.29
CA SER A 79 11.98 22.25 14.97
C SER A 79 13.11 21.39 14.40
N PHE A 80 12.73 20.45 13.55
CA PHE A 80 13.66 19.65 12.73
C PHE A 80 13.13 19.51 11.31
N LEU A 81 14.03 19.27 10.36
CA LEU A 81 13.67 19.06 8.98
C LEU A 81 13.47 17.55 8.73
N ALA A 82 12.33 17.20 8.11
CA ALA A 82 12.07 15.86 7.64
C ALA A 82 13.01 15.50 6.48
N ASN A 83 13.47 14.26 6.43
CA ASN A 83 14.34 13.72 5.39
C ASN A 83 13.60 12.64 4.58
N GLU A 84 14.07 12.37 3.37
CA GLU A 84 13.58 11.25 2.57
C GLU A 84 13.91 9.88 3.20
N ASP A 85 14.99 9.83 3.99
CA ASP A 85 15.33 8.71 4.85
C ASP A 85 14.67 8.89 6.23
N ILE A 86 13.82 7.94 6.59
CA ILE A 86 13.08 7.96 7.85
C ILE A 86 13.99 7.88 9.07
N GLU A 87 15.11 7.15 8.99
CA GLU A 87 16.03 7.01 10.11
C GLU A 87 16.75 8.31 10.43
N ILE A 88 17.11 9.08 9.39
CA ILE A 88 17.69 10.43 9.58
C ILE A 88 16.67 11.36 10.22
N SER A 89 15.41 11.33 9.76
CA SER A 89 14.33 12.12 10.38
C SER A 89 14.14 11.78 11.85
N GLN A 90 14.17 10.49 12.19
CA GLN A 90 14.06 10.03 13.59
C GLN A 90 15.24 10.46 14.44
N GLN A 91 16.46 10.32 13.94
CA GLN A 91 17.65 10.80 14.67
C GLN A 91 17.56 12.31 14.97
N ASN A 92 17.09 13.09 14.01
CA ASN A 92 16.90 14.53 14.19
C ASN A 92 15.86 14.83 15.29
N LEU A 93 14.71 14.14 15.28
CA LEU A 93 13.69 14.28 16.31
C LEU A 93 14.22 13.86 17.69
N LEU A 94 14.85 12.71 17.81
CA LEU A 94 15.35 12.20 19.09
C LEU A 94 16.43 13.08 19.69
N ARG A 95 17.30 13.67 18.87
CA ARG A 95 18.27 14.71 19.32
C ARG A 95 17.55 15.94 19.85
N LEU A 96 16.50 16.38 19.16
CA LEU A 96 15.71 17.55 19.60
C LEU A 96 15.00 17.31 20.93
N LEU A 97 14.57 16.07 21.19
CA LEU A 97 13.94 15.63 22.43
C LEU A 97 14.95 15.28 23.53
N GLU A 98 16.27 15.40 23.25
CA GLU A 98 17.37 15.04 24.18
C GLU A 98 17.32 13.56 24.61
N VAL A 99 16.78 12.70 23.75
CA VAL A 99 16.71 11.26 24.02
C VAL A 99 18.02 10.60 23.64
N SER A 100 18.64 9.89 24.59
CA SER A 100 19.93 9.21 24.36
C SER A 100 19.78 8.04 23.38
N PRO A 101 20.67 7.94 22.36
CA PRO A 101 20.64 6.83 21.39
C PRO A 101 20.98 5.47 21.98
N GLU A 102 21.65 5.43 23.13
CA GLU A 102 22.21 4.18 23.72
C GLU A 102 21.16 3.15 24.13
N GLY A 103 19.87 3.56 24.29
CA GLY A 103 18.76 2.67 24.61
C GLY A 103 18.12 1.98 23.38
N PHE A 104 18.48 2.40 22.15
CA PHE A 104 17.74 2.01 20.93
C PHE A 104 18.37 0.86 20.14
N SER A 105 19.67 0.60 20.32
CA SER A 105 20.40 -0.42 19.54
C SER A 105 20.04 -1.88 19.89
N GLU A 106 19.35 -2.11 21.00
CA GLU A 106 18.97 -3.44 21.50
C GLU A 106 17.46 -3.76 21.32
N CYS A 107 16.69 -2.84 20.76
CA CYS A 107 15.22 -3.02 20.64
C CYS A 107 14.87 -3.82 19.39
N GLU A 108 13.87 -4.69 19.48
CA GLU A 108 13.34 -5.42 18.34
C GLU A 108 12.83 -4.45 17.26
N PRO A 109 13.42 -4.42 16.06
CA PRO A 109 13.02 -3.51 14.98
C PRO A 109 11.52 -3.64 14.63
N ASN A 110 10.98 -4.85 14.76
CA ASN A 110 9.58 -5.16 14.49
C ASN A 110 8.61 -4.34 15.36
N LEU A 111 8.94 -4.07 16.62
CA LEU A 111 8.02 -3.35 17.51
C LEU A 111 7.93 -1.85 17.14
N ILE A 112 9.04 -1.23 16.73
CA ILE A 112 9.03 0.15 16.23
C ILE A 112 8.18 0.24 14.95
N ASP A 113 8.27 -0.75 14.08
CA ASP A 113 7.46 -0.81 12.87
C ASP A 113 5.95 -0.93 13.18
N HIS A 114 5.57 -1.55 14.27
CA HIS A 114 4.17 -1.58 14.71
C HIS A 114 3.66 -0.20 15.15
N PHE A 115 4.45 0.58 15.87
CA PHE A 115 4.10 1.96 16.19
C PHE A 115 3.95 2.82 14.93
N ARG A 116 4.88 2.72 13.99
CA ARG A 116 4.83 3.44 12.70
C ARG A 116 3.59 3.06 11.90
N SER A 117 3.28 1.77 11.82
CA SER A 117 2.12 1.24 11.11
C SER A 117 0.81 1.71 11.74
N LEU A 118 0.75 1.75 13.09
CA LEU A 118 -0.40 2.26 13.81
C LEU A 118 -0.64 3.75 13.51
N GLY A 119 0.43 4.54 13.49
CA GLY A 119 0.35 5.95 13.12
C GLY A 119 -0.11 6.17 11.69
N PHE A 120 0.35 5.33 10.77
CA PHE A 120 -0.11 5.34 9.40
C PHE A 120 -1.61 4.96 9.29
N SER A 121 -2.04 3.92 10.01
CA SER A 121 -3.44 3.50 10.06
C SER A 121 -4.35 4.61 10.61
N TYR A 122 -3.90 5.29 11.66
CA TYR A 122 -4.59 6.44 12.23
C TYR A 122 -4.75 7.58 11.21
N LEU A 123 -3.70 7.90 10.47
CA LEU A 123 -3.73 8.92 9.41
C LEU A 123 -4.74 8.57 8.32
N ILE A 124 -4.68 7.35 7.80
CA ILE A 124 -5.57 6.90 6.72
C ILE A 124 -7.02 6.85 7.17
N LEU A 125 -7.29 6.38 8.38
CA LEU A 125 -8.67 6.31 8.90
C LEU A 125 -9.27 7.71 9.11
N ASN A 126 -8.50 8.68 9.63
CA ASN A 126 -8.95 10.07 9.69
C ASN A 126 -9.30 10.61 8.29
N GLY A 127 -8.40 10.42 7.32
CA GLY A 127 -8.66 10.82 5.93
C GLY A 127 -9.86 10.10 5.30
N LEU A 128 -10.14 8.87 5.72
CA LEU A 128 -11.31 8.12 5.26
C LEU A 128 -12.62 8.69 5.77
N PHE A 129 -12.69 9.09 7.06
CA PHE A 129 -13.83 9.79 7.61
C PHE A 129 -14.13 11.09 6.85
N GLU A 130 -13.10 11.88 6.55
CA GLU A 130 -13.20 13.09 5.74
C GLU A 130 -13.67 12.78 4.30
N ALA A 131 -13.04 11.81 3.63
CA ALA A 131 -13.36 11.45 2.25
C ALA A 131 -14.79 10.93 2.09
N MET A 132 -15.36 10.32 3.12
CA MET A 132 -16.73 9.82 3.15
C MET A 132 -17.74 10.85 3.71
N ASN A 133 -17.30 12.06 4.09
CA ASN A 133 -18.10 13.08 4.76
C ASN A 133 -18.82 12.54 6.01
N HIS A 134 -18.10 11.76 6.80
CA HIS A 134 -18.60 11.17 8.02
C HIS A 134 -17.98 11.87 9.24
N GLU A 135 -18.72 11.97 10.34
CA GLU A 135 -18.18 12.41 11.61
C GLU A 135 -17.08 11.44 12.06
N ASN A 136 -15.97 11.98 12.54
CA ASN A 136 -14.86 11.18 13.03
C ASN A 136 -15.21 10.56 14.38
N LEU A 137 -15.32 9.25 14.43
CA LEU A 137 -15.71 8.47 15.60
C LEU A 137 -14.53 7.82 16.33
N ILE A 138 -13.30 8.17 15.96
CA ILE A 138 -12.12 7.71 16.70
C ILE A 138 -12.11 8.34 18.10
N SER A 139 -12.06 7.52 19.13
CA SER A 139 -11.82 7.99 20.50
C SER A 139 -10.35 8.39 20.66
N HIS A 140 -10.01 9.62 20.24
CA HIS A 140 -8.62 10.11 20.16
C HIS A 140 -7.89 10.04 21.50
N GLU A 141 -8.57 10.35 22.61
CA GLU A 141 -7.97 10.31 23.96
C GLU A 141 -7.60 8.88 24.35
N SER A 142 -8.57 7.96 24.31
CA SER A 142 -8.33 6.55 24.68
C SER A 142 -7.31 5.89 23.74
N PHE A 143 -7.36 6.21 22.45
CA PHE A 143 -6.38 5.73 21.48
C PHE A 143 -4.96 6.19 21.83
N TRP A 144 -4.82 7.48 22.19
CA TRP A 144 -3.52 8.04 22.52
C TRP A 144 -3.00 7.54 23.86
N GLU A 145 -3.87 7.35 24.87
CA GLU A 145 -3.50 6.72 26.14
C GLU A 145 -2.87 5.33 25.92
N GLU A 146 -3.49 4.51 25.10
CA GLU A 146 -2.94 3.17 24.78
C GLU A 146 -1.59 3.29 24.06
N CYS A 147 -1.43 4.22 23.12
CA CYS A 147 -0.14 4.46 22.48
C CYS A 147 0.94 4.91 23.49
N GLN A 148 0.59 5.74 24.46
CA GLN A 148 1.52 6.21 25.50
C GLN A 148 1.90 5.08 26.47
N LEU A 149 0.96 4.24 26.86
CA LEU A 149 1.23 3.05 27.70
C LEU A 149 2.14 2.08 26.97
N ALA A 150 1.86 1.80 25.69
CA ALA A 150 2.73 0.99 24.85
C ALA A 150 4.14 1.53 24.77
N ALA A 151 4.29 2.84 24.57
CA ALA A 151 5.59 3.49 24.45
C ALA A 151 6.36 3.50 25.78
N LYS A 152 5.66 3.67 26.92
CA LYS A 152 6.24 3.58 28.26
C LYS A 152 6.76 2.18 28.56
N ASP A 153 5.97 1.15 28.25
CA ASP A 153 6.35 -0.25 28.44
C ASP A 153 7.50 -0.66 27.50
N TRP A 154 7.51 -0.14 26.27
CA TRP A 154 8.65 -0.28 25.38
C TRP A 154 9.94 0.30 26.00
N GLY A 155 9.89 1.51 26.59
CA GLY A 155 11.02 2.13 27.29
C GLY A 155 11.46 1.34 28.52
N ALA A 156 10.54 0.63 29.20
CA ALA A 156 10.82 -0.28 30.31
C ALA A 156 11.33 -1.67 29.86
N LYS A 157 11.51 -1.89 28.55
CA LYS A 157 11.88 -3.19 27.93
C LYS A 157 10.84 -4.30 28.17
N ASN A 158 9.59 -3.94 28.42
CA ASN A 158 8.47 -4.87 28.57
C ASN A 158 7.73 -4.99 27.22
N HIS A 159 8.33 -5.73 26.28
CA HIS A 159 7.85 -5.80 24.90
C HIS A 159 6.48 -6.47 24.76
N GLU A 160 6.17 -7.44 25.61
CA GLU A 160 4.89 -8.14 25.57
C GLU A 160 3.73 -7.21 25.95
N SER A 161 3.84 -6.49 27.06
CA SER A 161 2.85 -5.49 27.49
C SER A 161 2.73 -4.33 26.49
N SER A 162 3.85 -3.88 25.93
CA SER A 162 3.86 -2.88 24.85
C SER A 162 3.03 -3.33 23.65
N LEU A 163 3.18 -4.59 23.23
CA LEU A 163 2.41 -5.15 22.11
C LEU A 163 0.91 -5.30 22.44
N GLU A 164 0.56 -5.64 23.68
CA GLU A 164 -0.85 -5.69 24.12
C GLU A 164 -1.51 -4.32 24.04
N HIS A 165 -0.85 -3.26 24.50
CA HIS A 165 -1.34 -1.89 24.37
C HIS A 165 -1.46 -1.44 22.91
N LEU A 166 -0.51 -1.81 22.04
CA LEU A 166 -0.62 -1.55 20.61
C LEU A 166 -1.82 -2.25 19.97
N LYS A 167 -2.13 -3.49 20.37
CA LYS A 167 -3.33 -4.21 19.94
C LYS A 167 -4.61 -3.52 20.44
N SER A 168 -4.61 -3.02 21.67
CA SER A 168 -5.74 -2.27 22.23
C SER A 168 -5.97 -0.99 21.42
N ALA A 169 -4.92 -0.21 21.13
CA ALA A 169 -5.01 0.96 20.29
C ALA A 169 -5.52 0.63 18.88
N ALA A 170 -5.01 -0.43 18.25
CA ALA A 170 -5.48 -0.90 16.95
C ALA A 170 -6.95 -1.31 16.96
N SER A 171 -7.44 -1.95 18.04
CA SER A 171 -8.85 -2.32 18.21
C SER A 171 -9.77 -1.11 18.30
N LEU A 172 -9.33 0.01 18.87
CA LEU A 172 -10.09 1.26 18.89
C LEU A 172 -10.25 1.82 17.47
N LEU A 173 -9.20 1.79 16.65
CA LEU A 173 -9.27 2.18 15.24
C LEU A 173 -10.18 1.23 14.45
N GLN A 174 -10.07 -0.07 14.68
CA GLN A 174 -10.93 -1.06 14.02
C GLN A 174 -12.40 -0.83 14.36
N SER A 175 -12.73 -0.57 15.63
CA SER A 175 -14.11 -0.30 16.07
C SER A 175 -14.68 0.96 15.39
N ALA A 176 -13.89 2.03 15.27
CA ALA A 176 -14.30 3.24 14.55
C ALA A 176 -14.52 2.95 13.06
N ARG A 177 -13.65 2.15 12.43
CA ARG A 177 -13.78 1.71 11.04
C ARG A 177 -15.06 0.88 10.83
N GLU A 178 -15.39 -0.03 11.74
CA GLU A 178 -16.58 -0.90 11.63
C GLU A 178 -17.89 -0.10 11.66
N VAL A 179 -17.91 1.02 12.38
CA VAL A 179 -19.05 1.95 12.34
C VAL A 179 -19.13 2.66 10.98
N LEU A 180 -17.98 3.02 10.41
CA LEU A 180 -17.94 3.68 9.09
C LEU A 180 -18.36 2.72 7.97
N HIS A 181 -17.88 1.48 8.02
CA HIS A 181 -18.30 0.40 7.14
C HIS A 181 -17.92 -0.97 7.72
N SER A 182 -18.81 -1.94 7.52
CA SER A 182 -18.62 -3.31 8.04
C SER A 182 -17.87 -4.25 7.07
N SER A 183 -17.72 -3.87 5.80
CA SER A 183 -17.11 -4.71 4.78
C SER A 183 -15.59 -4.70 4.90
N ASN A 184 -14.96 -5.84 4.67
CA ASN A 184 -13.51 -5.91 4.51
C ASN A 184 -13.09 -5.30 3.18
N VAL A 185 -11.94 -4.63 3.17
CA VAL A 185 -11.30 -4.13 1.94
C VAL A 185 -10.27 -5.17 1.49
N TYR A 186 -10.44 -5.70 0.30
CA TYR A 186 -9.49 -6.64 -0.28
C TYR A 186 -8.32 -5.91 -0.92
N LEU A 187 -7.11 -6.33 -0.58
CA LEU A 187 -5.88 -5.77 -1.11
C LEU A 187 -5.25 -6.74 -2.11
N LEU A 188 -5.02 -6.26 -3.34
CA LEU A 188 -4.29 -7.01 -4.36
C LEU A 188 -2.89 -6.41 -4.52
N ASN A 189 -1.87 -7.23 -4.34
CA ASN A 189 -0.49 -6.86 -4.64
C ASN A 189 -0.15 -7.34 -6.05
N LEU A 190 -0.05 -6.42 -6.99
CA LEU A 190 0.26 -6.69 -8.40
C LEU A 190 1.72 -6.33 -8.68
N VAL A 191 2.53 -7.30 -9.01
CA VAL A 191 3.95 -7.10 -9.32
C VAL A 191 4.24 -7.47 -10.75
N GLU A 192 4.61 -6.49 -11.58
CA GLU A 192 4.99 -6.73 -12.96
C GLU A 192 6.43 -7.22 -13.04
N LEU A 193 6.62 -8.31 -13.76
CA LEU A 193 7.94 -8.89 -13.97
C LEU A 193 8.79 -8.00 -14.89
N GLU A 194 9.93 -7.52 -14.38
CA GLU A 194 10.91 -6.75 -15.14
C GLU A 194 11.99 -7.70 -15.69
N THR A 195 12.04 -7.85 -17.01
CA THR A 195 12.92 -8.84 -17.66
C THR A 195 14.40 -8.40 -17.75
N GLU A 196 14.67 -7.13 -17.57
CA GLU A 196 16.03 -6.57 -17.61
C GLU A 196 16.71 -6.57 -16.23
N SER A 197 15.94 -6.82 -15.17
CA SER A 197 16.47 -6.83 -13.82
C SER A 197 17.27 -8.11 -13.53
N THR A 198 18.45 -7.94 -12.98
CA THR A 198 19.26 -9.05 -12.48
C THR A 198 18.82 -9.51 -11.09
N ASP A 199 18.02 -8.69 -10.40
CA ASP A 199 17.69 -8.87 -9.00
C ASP A 199 16.17 -9.15 -8.86
N PHE A 200 15.84 -10.43 -8.79
CA PHE A 200 14.54 -10.87 -8.31
C PHE A 200 14.65 -11.19 -6.83
N ARG A 201 14.04 -10.38 -6.00
CA ARG A 201 14.11 -10.53 -4.55
C ARG A 201 12.93 -11.38 -4.06
N ALA A 202 13.19 -12.67 -3.88
CA ALA A 202 12.19 -13.61 -3.37
C ALA A 202 11.68 -13.27 -1.96
N ASP A 203 12.50 -12.62 -1.15
CA ASP A 203 12.19 -12.16 0.21
C ASP A 203 11.12 -11.06 0.27
N GLN A 204 10.92 -10.32 -0.81
CA GLN A 204 9.86 -9.30 -0.91
C GLN A 204 8.45 -9.89 -1.08
N TYR A 205 8.34 -11.19 -1.32
CA TYR A 205 7.06 -11.88 -1.59
C TYR A 205 6.58 -12.71 -0.40
N ALA A 206 6.75 -12.18 0.82
CA ALA A 206 6.28 -12.86 2.05
C ALA A 206 4.74 -12.88 2.20
N CYS A 207 4.02 -12.21 1.32
CA CYS A 207 2.55 -12.17 1.30
C CYS A 207 2.00 -12.61 -0.06
N PRO A 208 0.71 -13.00 -0.14
CA PRO A 208 0.08 -13.35 -1.40
C PRO A 208 0.25 -12.25 -2.44
N THR A 209 1.01 -12.54 -3.49
CA THR A 209 1.36 -11.58 -4.54
C THR A 209 0.92 -12.14 -5.90
N ASN A 210 0.30 -11.30 -6.73
CA ASN A 210 0.01 -11.62 -8.11
C ASN A 210 1.18 -11.17 -8.99
N LEU A 211 2.00 -12.11 -9.45
CA LEU A 211 3.07 -11.86 -10.39
C LEU A 211 2.52 -11.75 -11.81
N LEU A 212 2.64 -10.57 -12.41
CA LEU A 212 2.13 -10.28 -13.74
C LEU A 212 3.19 -10.62 -14.79
N ALA A 213 2.98 -11.71 -15.56
CA ALA A 213 3.94 -12.14 -16.56
C ALA A 213 3.30 -12.88 -17.73
N SER A 214 3.77 -12.65 -18.95
CA SER A 214 3.57 -13.53 -20.10
C SER A 214 4.66 -14.59 -20.18
N THR A 215 4.44 -15.67 -20.93
CA THR A 215 5.49 -16.68 -21.10
C THR A 215 6.69 -16.14 -21.87
N ARG A 216 6.49 -15.13 -22.72
CA ARG A 216 7.57 -14.44 -23.41
C ARG A 216 8.50 -13.70 -22.44
N GLU A 217 7.94 -13.10 -21.39
CA GLU A 217 8.71 -12.43 -20.33
C GLU A 217 9.46 -13.48 -19.51
N LEU A 218 8.79 -14.56 -19.08
CA LEU A 218 9.42 -15.65 -18.34
C LEU A 218 10.61 -16.28 -19.08
N LYS A 219 10.51 -16.50 -20.39
CA LYS A 219 11.58 -17.06 -21.21
C LYS A 219 12.86 -16.23 -21.29
N LYS A 220 12.78 -14.94 -20.96
CA LYS A 220 13.94 -14.04 -20.94
C LYS A 220 14.71 -14.08 -19.62
N LEU A 221 14.13 -14.71 -18.60
CA LEU A 221 14.74 -14.77 -17.28
C LEU A 221 15.86 -15.80 -17.24
N ARG A 222 16.79 -15.59 -16.31
CA ARG A 222 17.82 -16.57 -15.96
C ARG A 222 17.19 -17.80 -15.29
N PRO A 223 17.75 -19.00 -15.48
CA PRO A 223 17.21 -20.24 -14.90
C PRO A 223 17.03 -20.18 -13.38
N GLU A 224 17.94 -19.51 -12.66
CA GLU A 224 17.90 -19.37 -11.20
C GLU A 224 16.66 -18.59 -10.75
N ILE A 225 16.30 -17.53 -11.49
CA ILE A 225 15.10 -16.72 -11.21
C ILE A 225 13.84 -17.53 -11.50
N LEU A 226 13.82 -18.29 -12.59
CA LEU A 226 12.69 -19.17 -12.90
C LEU A 226 12.45 -20.23 -11.83
N GLU A 227 13.53 -20.81 -11.28
CA GLU A 227 13.43 -21.78 -10.19
C GLU A 227 12.89 -21.14 -8.90
N GLN A 228 13.33 -19.93 -8.57
CA GLN A 228 12.76 -19.16 -7.45
C GLN A 228 11.27 -18.89 -7.64
N ILE A 229 10.86 -18.39 -8.80
CA ILE A 229 9.45 -18.15 -9.14
C ILE A 229 8.65 -19.46 -9.04
N SER A 230 9.18 -20.57 -9.58
CA SER A 230 8.56 -21.89 -9.50
C SER A 230 8.36 -22.34 -8.04
N THR A 231 9.33 -22.12 -7.19
CA THR A 231 9.29 -22.47 -5.77
C THR A 231 8.23 -21.65 -5.03
N LEU A 232 8.21 -20.33 -5.24
CA LEU A 232 7.24 -19.43 -4.64
C LEU A 232 5.80 -19.70 -5.13
N ALA A 233 5.64 -20.04 -6.40
CA ALA A 233 4.35 -20.36 -6.97
C ALA A 233 3.80 -21.70 -6.43
N LYS A 234 4.66 -22.72 -6.24
CA LYS A 234 4.29 -24.01 -5.63
C LYS A 234 3.99 -23.90 -4.13
N SER A 235 4.61 -22.98 -3.43
CA SER A 235 4.31 -22.67 -2.02
C SER A 235 3.08 -21.76 -1.83
N GLU A 236 2.43 -21.37 -2.93
CA GLU A 236 1.29 -20.43 -2.94
C GLU A 236 1.63 -19.03 -2.38
N SER A 237 2.92 -18.70 -2.25
CA SER A 237 3.35 -17.35 -1.88
C SER A 237 3.12 -16.34 -3.00
N ILE A 238 3.15 -16.79 -4.25
CA ILE A 238 2.78 -15.99 -5.42
C ILE A 238 1.75 -16.72 -6.28
N GLU A 239 0.82 -15.97 -6.87
CA GLU A 239 -0.06 -16.43 -7.94
C GLU A 239 0.38 -15.78 -9.26
N ILE A 240 0.63 -16.55 -10.30
CA ILE A 240 1.05 -15.99 -11.58
C ILE A 240 -0.19 -15.65 -12.40
N ALA A 241 -0.35 -14.36 -12.69
CA ALA A 241 -1.34 -13.87 -13.63
C ALA A 241 -0.69 -13.75 -15.02
N GLY A 242 -1.21 -14.53 -15.96
CA GLY A 242 -0.63 -14.63 -17.31
C GLY A 242 -1.54 -15.38 -18.26
N ALA A 243 -1.30 -16.68 -18.44
CA ALA A 243 -2.05 -17.60 -19.28
C ALA A 243 -1.94 -17.37 -20.79
N ILE A 244 -1.18 -16.39 -21.25
CA ILE A 244 -0.97 -16.10 -22.67
C ILE A 244 0.51 -16.21 -23.05
N SER A 245 0.74 -16.62 -24.30
CA SER A 245 2.10 -16.65 -24.84
C SER A 245 2.64 -15.24 -25.05
N ASP A 246 1.83 -14.39 -25.68
CA ASP A 246 2.13 -12.99 -25.95
C ASP A 246 0.92 -12.11 -25.66
N ASP A 247 1.13 -10.96 -25.04
CA ASP A 247 0.10 -9.94 -24.82
C ASP A 247 -0.08 -9.06 -26.06
N ILE A 248 -0.90 -9.52 -26.99
CA ILE A 248 -1.18 -8.87 -28.26
C ILE A 248 -2.62 -8.32 -28.29
N ALA A 249 -2.88 -7.37 -29.18
CA ALA A 249 -4.21 -6.83 -29.44
C ALA A 249 -5.19 -7.95 -29.90
N SER A 250 -5.84 -8.59 -28.94
CA SER A 250 -6.66 -9.78 -29.18
C SER A 250 -7.81 -9.61 -30.18
N PRO A 251 -8.47 -8.43 -30.35
CA PRO A 251 -9.49 -8.23 -31.36
C PRO A 251 -8.99 -8.33 -32.81
N LEU A 252 -7.69 -8.09 -33.03
CA LEU A 252 -7.08 -8.16 -34.35
C LEU A 252 -6.71 -9.59 -34.76
N MET A 253 -6.83 -10.55 -33.85
CA MET A 253 -6.51 -11.95 -34.09
C MET A 253 -7.76 -12.76 -34.44
N PRO A 254 -7.67 -13.69 -35.39
CA PRO A 254 -8.69 -14.71 -35.58
C PRO A 254 -8.95 -15.50 -34.28
N LEU A 255 -10.16 -16.01 -34.13
CA LEU A 255 -10.56 -16.82 -32.97
C LEU A 255 -9.60 -17.98 -32.70
N SER A 256 -9.22 -18.70 -33.76
CA SER A 256 -8.27 -19.82 -33.68
C SER A 256 -6.91 -19.42 -33.17
N SER A 257 -6.41 -18.25 -33.58
CA SER A 257 -5.12 -17.72 -33.12
C SER A 257 -5.18 -17.28 -31.66
N ARG A 258 -6.29 -16.71 -31.20
CA ARG A 258 -6.51 -16.37 -29.78
C ARG A 258 -6.55 -17.61 -28.90
N LEU A 259 -7.29 -18.64 -29.36
CA LEU A 259 -7.34 -19.93 -28.66
C LEU A 259 -5.96 -20.58 -28.60
N PHE A 260 -5.22 -20.57 -29.71
CA PHE A 260 -3.87 -21.11 -29.77
C PHE A 260 -2.92 -20.33 -28.83
N ASN A 261 -2.99 -19.01 -28.82
CA ASN A 261 -2.17 -18.15 -27.92
C ASN A 261 -2.44 -18.50 -26.44
N LEU A 262 -3.69 -18.72 -26.07
CA LEU A 262 -4.08 -19.12 -24.72
C LEU A 262 -3.62 -20.54 -24.38
N GLN A 263 -3.89 -21.52 -25.25
CA GLN A 263 -3.49 -22.91 -25.00
C GLN A 263 -1.96 -23.06 -24.96
N SER A 264 -1.27 -22.45 -25.92
CA SER A 264 0.20 -22.43 -25.96
C SER A 264 0.78 -21.71 -24.75
N GLY A 265 0.16 -20.62 -24.33
CA GLY A 265 0.54 -19.91 -23.12
C GLY A 265 0.45 -20.81 -21.88
N CYS A 266 -0.70 -21.42 -21.63
CA CYS A 266 -0.89 -22.32 -20.49
C CYS A 266 0.12 -23.48 -20.50
N GLY A 267 0.35 -24.13 -21.65
CA GLY A 267 1.34 -25.19 -21.77
C GLY A 267 2.75 -24.72 -21.44
N GLN A 268 3.17 -23.58 -22.00
CA GLN A 268 4.48 -23.01 -21.75
C GLN A 268 4.68 -22.57 -20.28
N PHE A 269 3.65 -22.06 -19.60
CA PHE A 269 3.73 -21.79 -18.16
C PHE A 269 4.00 -23.06 -17.37
N ASN A 270 3.32 -24.15 -17.69
CA ASN A 270 3.57 -25.43 -17.05
C ASN A 270 4.99 -25.94 -17.29
N ASP A 271 5.50 -25.80 -18.52
CA ASP A 271 6.87 -26.22 -18.87
C ASP A 271 7.94 -25.38 -18.18
N LEU A 272 7.72 -24.06 -18.03
CA LEU A 272 8.70 -23.13 -17.46
C LEU A 272 8.69 -23.09 -15.93
N VAL A 273 7.51 -23.14 -15.32
CA VAL A 273 7.34 -22.88 -13.87
C VAL A 273 6.71 -24.08 -13.15
N GLY A 274 6.21 -25.06 -13.87
CA GLY A 274 5.59 -26.27 -13.31
C GLY A 274 4.20 -26.07 -12.73
N ILE A 275 3.51 -25.00 -13.14
CA ILE A 275 2.13 -24.69 -12.72
C ILE A 275 1.28 -24.26 -13.91
N ASN A 276 -0.04 -24.49 -13.79
CA ASN A 276 -1.01 -23.94 -14.73
C ASN A 276 -1.54 -22.60 -14.18
N PRO A 277 -1.49 -21.51 -14.96
CA PRO A 277 -2.01 -20.22 -14.52
C PRO A 277 -3.52 -20.29 -14.30
N LYS A 278 -3.99 -19.78 -13.17
CA LYS A 278 -5.42 -19.71 -12.83
C LYS A 278 -6.02 -18.33 -13.12
N VAL A 279 -5.18 -17.33 -13.34
CA VAL A 279 -5.55 -15.95 -13.58
C VAL A 279 -5.05 -15.50 -14.95
N PHE A 280 -5.96 -15.00 -15.76
CA PHE A 280 -5.65 -14.39 -17.04
C PHE A 280 -5.16 -12.94 -16.83
N LEU A 281 -4.11 -12.57 -17.55
CA LEU A 281 -3.61 -11.20 -17.57
C LEU A 281 -3.82 -10.58 -18.94
N GLN A 282 -4.37 -9.37 -18.96
CA GLN A 282 -4.43 -8.53 -20.15
C GLN A 282 -3.87 -7.13 -19.79
N LYS A 283 -2.72 -6.80 -20.35
CA LYS A 283 -2.10 -5.47 -20.26
C LYS A 283 -2.50 -4.60 -21.44
N ASN A 284 -2.66 -5.23 -22.63
CA ASN A 284 -3.07 -4.53 -23.84
C ASN A 284 -4.52 -4.01 -23.68
N PRO A 285 -4.79 -2.74 -24.01
CA PRO A 285 -6.10 -2.13 -23.80
C PRO A 285 -7.20 -2.70 -24.69
N THR A 286 -6.84 -3.39 -25.75
CA THR A 286 -7.81 -3.96 -26.69
C THR A 286 -8.17 -5.39 -26.33
N ILE A 287 -9.41 -5.61 -25.86
CA ILE A 287 -9.90 -6.89 -25.39
C ILE A 287 -10.99 -7.42 -26.35
N ALA A 288 -10.90 -8.68 -26.73
CA ALA A 288 -11.92 -9.32 -27.54
C ALA A 288 -13.13 -9.75 -26.68
N SER A 289 -14.33 -9.49 -27.17
CA SER A 289 -15.60 -9.75 -26.45
C SER A 289 -15.89 -11.24 -26.19
N ASP A 290 -15.23 -12.16 -26.89
CA ASP A 290 -15.37 -13.60 -26.73
C ASP A 290 -14.31 -14.22 -25.78
N MET A 291 -13.38 -13.42 -25.25
CA MET A 291 -12.35 -13.90 -24.33
C MET A 291 -12.90 -14.65 -23.11
N PRO A 292 -13.97 -14.22 -22.42
CA PRO A 292 -14.51 -15.01 -21.30
C PRO A 292 -14.90 -16.43 -21.66
N ARG A 293 -15.38 -16.66 -22.89
CA ARG A 293 -15.66 -18.00 -23.40
C ARG A 293 -14.38 -18.82 -23.57
N LEU A 294 -13.32 -18.23 -24.13
CA LEU A 294 -12.04 -18.90 -24.32
C LEU A 294 -11.38 -19.24 -22.99
N LEU A 295 -11.42 -18.32 -22.03
CA LEU A 295 -10.90 -18.53 -20.68
C LEU A 295 -11.64 -19.66 -19.98
N HIS A 296 -12.96 -19.73 -20.10
CA HIS A 296 -13.74 -20.84 -19.57
C HIS A 296 -13.34 -22.19 -20.17
N LEU A 297 -13.07 -22.26 -21.49
CA LEU A 297 -12.56 -23.45 -22.13
C LEU A 297 -11.17 -23.88 -21.66
N ALA A 298 -10.35 -22.91 -21.21
CA ALA A 298 -9.04 -23.15 -20.59
C ALA A 298 -9.11 -23.37 -19.07
N ASN A 299 -10.32 -23.45 -18.50
CA ASN A 299 -10.54 -23.56 -17.05
C ASN A 299 -9.96 -22.38 -16.23
N ILE A 300 -9.95 -21.19 -16.80
CA ILE A 300 -9.54 -19.94 -16.15
C ILE A 300 -10.79 -19.15 -15.78
N GLN A 301 -10.96 -18.84 -14.49
CA GLN A 301 -12.16 -18.19 -13.94
C GLN A 301 -11.90 -16.79 -13.44
N LYS A 302 -10.64 -16.36 -13.38
CA LYS A 302 -10.23 -15.04 -12.89
C LYS A 302 -9.42 -14.31 -13.94
N ALA A 303 -9.54 -12.98 -13.94
CA ALA A 303 -8.79 -12.12 -14.86
C ALA A 303 -8.33 -10.84 -14.17
N ILE A 304 -7.17 -10.35 -14.59
CA ILE A 304 -6.67 -9.02 -14.28
C ILE A 304 -6.58 -8.25 -15.59
N LEU A 305 -7.38 -7.19 -15.72
CA LEU A 305 -7.49 -6.37 -16.92
C LEU A 305 -6.92 -4.99 -16.62
N LEU A 306 -5.69 -4.73 -17.05
CA LEU A 306 -4.95 -3.52 -16.73
C LEU A 306 -4.80 -2.62 -17.96
N PRO A 307 -5.67 -1.65 -18.19
CA PRO A 307 -5.59 -0.70 -19.29
C PRO A 307 -4.61 0.44 -18.94
N PHE A 308 -3.34 0.17 -18.88
CA PHE A 308 -2.32 1.10 -18.37
C PHE A 308 -2.20 2.46 -19.07
N LYS A 309 -2.81 2.70 -20.20
CA LYS A 309 -2.56 3.96 -20.93
C LYS A 309 -3.76 4.57 -21.68
N THR A 310 -4.90 3.93 -21.78
CA THR A 310 -5.92 4.40 -22.74
C THR A 310 -7.37 4.30 -22.30
N ASN A 311 -7.75 4.27 -21.06
CA ASN A 311 -9.15 4.35 -20.58
C ASN A 311 -10.20 3.54 -21.41
N THR A 312 -9.77 2.49 -22.09
CA THR A 312 -10.62 1.70 -22.99
C THR A 312 -11.36 0.56 -22.29
N VAL A 313 -11.04 0.32 -21.02
CA VAL A 313 -11.82 -0.62 -20.20
C VAL A 313 -13.09 0.09 -19.77
N PRO A 314 -14.25 -0.55 -19.89
CA PRO A 314 -15.51 0.04 -19.45
C PRO A 314 -15.38 0.53 -18.00
N ALA A 315 -15.80 1.77 -17.75
CA ALA A 315 -15.81 2.35 -16.42
C ALA A 315 -16.95 1.71 -15.61
N PHE A 316 -16.70 0.54 -15.04
CA PHE A 316 -17.60 -0.08 -14.08
C PHE A 316 -17.49 0.62 -12.73
N ARG A 317 -18.58 0.60 -11.97
CA ARG A 317 -18.58 1.19 -10.63
C ARG A 317 -17.68 0.40 -9.67
N GLY A 318 -17.67 -0.95 -9.80
CA GLY A 318 -16.86 -1.84 -8.98
C GLY A 318 -15.47 -2.15 -9.55
N PRO A 319 -14.44 -2.39 -8.71
CA PRO A 319 -13.12 -2.83 -9.15
C PRO A 319 -13.10 -4.26 -9.65
N VAL A 320 -13.98 -5.10 -9.12
CA VAL A 320 -14.17 -6.50 -9.54
C VAL A 320 -15.53 -6.62 -10.20
N VAL A 321 -15.56 -7.17 -11.39
CA VAL A 321 -16.75 -7.30 -12.21
C VAL A 321 -16.92 -8.73 -12.74
N SER A 322 -18.17 -9.10 -13.02
CA SER A 322 -18.47 -10.31 -13.76
C SER A 322 -18.35 -10.02 -15.27
N TRP A 323 -17.20 -10.33 -15.85
CA TRP A 323 -16.92 -10.15 -17.26
C TRP A 323 -17.56 -11.27 -18.07
N SER A 324 -18.54 -10.95 -18.90
CA SER A 324 -19.33 -11.94 -19.64
C SER A 324 -19.13 -11.87 -21.15
N SER A 325 -19.16 -13.04 -21.80
CA SER A 325 -19.31 -13.14 -23.26
C SER A 325 -20.78 -13.14 -23.66
N HIS A 326 -21.08 -12.91 -24.94
CA HIS A 326 -22.48 -12.93 -25.43
C HIS A 326 -23.16 -14.30 -25.29
N VAL A 327 -22.42 -15.37 -25.06
CA VAL A 327 -22.99 -16.68 -24.78
C VAL A 327 -23.17 -16.98 -23.29
N GLY A 328 -23.09 -15.96 -22.46
CA GLY A 328 -23.37 -16.02 -21.02
C GLY A 328 -22.27 -16.66 -20.16
N ARG A 329 -21.09 -16.96 -20.72
CA ARG A 329 -19.93 -17.42 -19.92
C ARG A 329 -19.30 -16.22 -19.21
N GLN A 330 -19.03 -16.39 -17.92
CA GLN A 330 -18.57 -15.33 -17.05
C GLN A 330 -17.21 -15.67 -16.44
N VAL A 331 -16.40 -14.64 -16.24
CA VAL A 331 -15.12 -14.67 -15.55
C VAL A 331 -15.09 -13.50 -14.57
N GLU A 332 -14.64 -13.74 -13.36
CA GLU A 332 -14.41 -12.67 -12.38
C GLU A 332 -13.18 -11.87 -12.80
N ALA A 333 -13.32 -10.57 -13.00
CA ALA A 333 -12.25 -9.73 -13.50
C ALA A 333 -12.01 -8.50 -12.64
N PHE A 334 -10.77 -8.30 -12.23
CA PHE A 334 -10.31 -7.02 -11.73
C PHE A 334 -10.06 -6.08 -12.93
N CYS A 335 -10.66 -4.90 -12.93
CA CYS A 335 -10.67 -3.99 -14.08
C CYS A 335 -10.48 -2.51 -13.71
N ARG A 336 -9.86 -2.20 -12.58
CA ARG A 336 -9.49 -0.84 -12.21
C ARG A 336 -8.03 -0.55 -12.40
N GLU A 337 -7.71 0.74 -12.54
CA GLU A 337 -6.33 1.21 -12.49
C GLU A 337 -5.79 0.98 -11.08
N PRO A 338 -4.67 0.25 -10.94
CA PRO A 338 -4.07 0.02 -9.65
C PRO A 338 -3.32 1.28 -9.18
N ILE A 339 -3.15 1.39 -7.87
CA ILE A 339 -2.38 2.46 -7.23
C ILE A 339 -0.89 2.11 -7.32
N ALA A 340 -0.03 3.06 -7.67
CA ALA A 340 1.42 2.85 -7.69
C ALA A 340 1.93 2.53 -6.27
N GLY A 341 2.36 1.29 -6.04
CA GLY A 341 2.73 0.81 -4.71
C GLY A 341 4.14 1.23 -4.28
N ASN A 342 4.98 1.62 -5.22
CA ASN A 342 6.36 2.06 -4.99
C ASN A 342 6.49 3.55 -4.69
N LEU A 343 5.42 4.35 -4.86
CA LEU A 343 5.42 5.79 -4.69
C LEU A 343 4.62 6.19 -3.45
N TYR A 344 5.22 6.92 -2.54
CA TYR A 344 4.52 7.51 -1.40
C TYR A 344 3.42 8.49 -1.81
N HIS A 345 3.52 9.07 -3.00
CA HIS A 345 2.47 9.91 -3.58
C HIS A 345 1.09 9.22 -3.57
N SER A 346 1.07 7.92 -3.80
CA SER A 346 -0.16 7.12 -3.78
C SER A 346 -0.86 7.11 -2.42
N MET A 347 -0.12 7.29 -1.32
CA MET A 347 -0.68 7.33 0.03
C MET A 347 -1.61 8.53 0.22
N PHE A 348 -1.32 9.63 -0.43
CA PHE A 348 -2.16 10.82 -0.35
C PHE A 348 -3.56 10.61 -0.92
N HIS A 349 -3.70 9.79 -1.94
CA HIS A 349 -4.99 9.52 -2.59
C HIS A 349 -5.71 8.31 -2.01
N LEU A 350 -5.06 7.58 -1.10
CA LEU A 350 -5.51 6.28 -0.65
C LEU A 350 -6.85 6.35 0.09
N ALA A 351 -7.01 7.29 1.03
CA ALA A 351 -8.26 7.47 1.76
C ALA A 351 -9.45 7.76 0.82
N TYR A 352 -9.23 8.58 -0.21
CA TYR A 352 -10.23 8.89 -1.21
C TYR A 352 -10.59 7.67 -2.09
N HIS A 353 -9.58 6.91 -2.53
CA HIS A 353 -9.81 5.69 -3.30
C HIS A 353 -10.53 4.62 -2.46
N LEU A 354 -10.14 4.46 -1.19
CA LEU A 354 -10.82 3.59 -0.24
C LEU A 354 -12.28 4.00 -0.06
N GLY A 355 -12.53 5.27 0.26
CA GLY A 355 -13.88 5.79 0.45
C GLY A 355 -14.78 5.56 -0.76
N LYS A 356 -14.25 5.78 -1.97
CA LYS A 356 -14.99 5.48 -3.22
C LYS A 356 -15.28 4.00 -3.39
N CYS A 357 -14.31 3.11 -3.12
CA CYS A 357 -14.52 1.67 -3.21
C CYS A 357 -15.58 1.20 -2.22
N ILE A 358 -15.51 1.67 -0.97
CA ILE A 358 -16.44 1.31 0.09
C ILE A 358 -17.87 1.77 -0.24
N GLN A 359 -18.03 2.98 -0.77
CA GLN A 359 -19.36 3.52 -1.12
C GLN A 359 -19.99 2.87 -2.35
N GLN A 360 -19.19 2.30 -3.25
CA GLN A 360 -19.64 1.82 -4.54
C GLN A 360 -19.75 0.30 -4.65
N ASP A 361 -19.13 -0.45 -3.74
CA ASP A 361 -18.95 -1.89 -3.86
C ASP A 361 -19.40 -2.70 -2.66
N SER A 362 -19.98 -3.87 -2.94
CA SER A 362 -20.22 -4.92 -1.95
C SER A 362 -18.93 -5.65 -1.53
N SER A 363 -17.88 -5.54 -2.33
CA SER A 363 -16.56 -6.15 -2.09
C SER A 363 -15.46 -5.16 -2.47
N PRO A 364 -15.22 -4.14 -1.62
CA PRO A 364 -14.23 -3.11 -1.93
C PRO A 364 -12.85 -3.74 -2.12
N THR A 365 -12.24 -3.46 -3.28
CA THR A 365 -10.93 -4.03 -3.65
C THR A 365 -10.01 -2.92 -4.13
N ILE A 366 -8.80 -2.86 -3.59
CA ILE A 366 -7.72 -1.98 -4.04
C ILE A 366 -6.55 -2.80 -4.50
N ALA A 367 -6.00 -2.46 -5.64
CA ALA A 367 -4.77 -3.06 -6.14
C ALA A 367 -3.61 -2.07 -6.04
N PHE A 368 -2.51 -2.55 -5.50
CA PHE A 368 -1.22 -1.86 -5.56
C PHE A 368 -0.39 -2.48 -6.68
N TYR A 369 0.29 -1.64 -7.42
CA TYR A 369 1.14 -2.06 -8.53
C TYR A 369 2.56 -1.59 -8.34
N SER A 370 3.50 -2.48 -8.57
CA SER A 370 4.93 -2.19 -8.61
C SER A 370 5.62 -3.06 -9.66
N LYS A 371 6.86 -2.72 -10.02
CA LYS A 371 7.73 -3.60 -10.80
C LYS A 371 8.55 -4.49 -9.87
N SER A 372 8.95 -5.65 -10.35
CA SER A 372 9.69 -6.64 -9.54
C SER A 372 11.06 -6.17 -9.03
N ASN A 373 11.62 -5.11 -9.59
CA ASN A 373 12.85 -4.46 -9.14
C ASN A 373 12.59 -3.26 -8.19
N GLN A 374 11.34 -2.97 -7.85
CA GLN A 374 10.93 -1.86 -7.01
C GLN A 374 10.33 -2.37 -5.70
N GLN A 375 10.62 -1.69 -4.60
CA GLN A 375 10.00 -1.96 -3.32
C GLN A 375 8.56 -1.42 -3.31
N ASN A 376 7.60 -2.23 -2.88
CA ASN A 376 6.22 -1.81 -2.73
C ASN A 376 5.99 -1.20 -1.33
N LYS A 377 6.54 -0.02 -1.10
CA LYS A 377 6.58 0.66 0.20
C LYS A 377 5.19 0.87 0.83
N VAL A 378 4.21 1.21 -0.01
CA VAL A 378 2.85 1.48 0.46
C VAL A 378 2.17 0.19 0.90
N PHE A 379 2.28 -0.87 0.11
CA PHE A 379 1.71 -2.17 0.44
C PHE A 379 2.34 -2.76 1.71
N GLU A 380 3.65 -2.63 1.86
CA GLU A 380 4.37 -3.09 3.07
C GLU A 380 3.86 -2.41 4.35
N LEU A 381 3.58 -1.11 4.30
CA LEU A 381 3.00 -0.39 5.44
C LEU A 381 1.60 -0.91 5.78
N PHE A 382 0.78 -1.19 4.76
CA PHE A 382 -0.53 -1.80 4.96
C PHE A 382 -0.42 -3.20 5.56
N GLN A 383 0.46 -4.01 5.04
CA GLN A 383 0.67 -5.35 5.54
C GLN A 383 1.12 -5.35 7.00
N LYS A 384 2.04 -4.48 7.37
CA LYS A 384 2.48 -4.33 8.77
C LYS A 384 1.36 -3.87 9.68
N SER A 385 0.49 -2.96 9.25
CA SER A 385 -0.65 -2.53 10.04
C SER A 385 -1.67 -3.66 10.25
N SER A 386 -1.89 -4.50 9.24
CA SER A 386 -2.81 -5.64 9.35
C SER A 386 -2.31 -6.75 10.26
N THR A 387 -1.03 -6.80 10.62
CA THR A 387 -0.49 -7.78 11.60
C THR A 387 -0.90 -7.46 13.04
N LEU A 388 -1.17 -6.20 13.37
CA LEU A 388 -1.67 -5.80 14.69
C LEU A 388 -3.16 -6.06 14.84
N ALA A 389 -3.92 -5.53 13.91
CA ALA A 389 -5.36 -5.76 13.77
C ALA A 389 -5.76 -5.44 12.33
N PRO A 390 -6.66 -6.21 11.70
CA PRO A 390 -7.08 -5.97 10.31
C PRO A 390 -7.98 -4.74 10.24
N ILE A 391 -7.38 -3.54 10.22
CA ILE A 391 -8.10 -2.27 10.17
C ILE A 391 -8.71 -2.05 8.78
N PHE A 392 -8.05 -2.49 7.73
CA PHE A 392 -8.47 -2.27 6.34
C PHE A 392 -8.78 -3.55 5.55
N GLY A 393 -8.30 -4.72 5.97
CA GLY A 393 -8.50 -5.95 5.19
C GLY A 393 -8.56 -7.21 6.00
#